data_bcce0b270b1d1e9e36741b37981b4535
#
_entry.id   bcce0b270b1d1e9e36741b37981b4535
#
_cell.length_a   1.000
_cell.length_b   1.000
_cell.length_c   1.000
_cell.angle_alpha   90.00
_cell.angle_beta   90.00
_cell.angle_gamma   90.00
#
_symmetry.space_group_name_H-M   'P 1'
#
loop_
_entity.id
_entity.type
_entity.pdbx_description
1 polymer ?
#
loop_
_entity_poly.entity_id
_entity_poly.type
_entity_poly.pdbx_seq_one_letter_code
_entity_poly.pdbx_strand_id
1 'polypeptide(L)'
;VSRRTNLGITIDYLNSYGRFANQEGKTFLGSVFGSYNGDHYSLQSSFSWNTLSNFENGGLQNIADLQGVLKPEDMPVRMQGMSAFRYLAGYLNHYYSICVERERKVNYRERDEEGNWIKKDSIKIEYVPVTTFRHIFEVNDASKRYIEKSATQSILPNIYRNPTATNDSASCLTIKNTLAVTFEEEFNTLLHFGAMVYVMNECQRHTSAVGQTENIINLEPFGNSYNDVISNPLHLMPDTLYGTVWTNNTYIGGALYKHRGKH
;
A
#
# COMPACT_ATOMS: atom_id res chain seq x y z
N VAL A 1 15.21 -3.79 -22.55
CA VAL A 1 13.75 -3.63 -22.41
C VAL A 1 13.15 -3.88 -23.77
N SER A 2 12.23 -4.83 -23.88
CA SER A 2 11.53 -5.14 -25.14
C SER A 2 10.24 -4.32 -25.23
N ARG A 3 9.60 -4.31 -26.41
CA ARG A 3 8.27 -3.68 -26.56
C ARG A 3 7.19 -4.36 -25.67
N ARG A 4 7.43 -5.61 -25.24
CA ARG A 4 6.50 -6.41 -24.45
C ARG A 4 6.82 -6.42 -22.95
N THR A 5 8.04 -6.00 -22.57
CA THR A 5 8.51 -6.09 -21.19
C THR A 5 9.01 -4.76 -20.71
N ASN A 6 8.54 -4.33 -19.56
CA ASN A 6 9.02 -3.14 -18.86
C ASN A 6 9.45 -3.52 -17.44
N LEU A 7 10.56 -2.93 -16.97
CA LEU A 7 11.07 -3.09 -15.62
C LEU A 7 11.58 -1.74 -15.14
N GLY A 8 11.24 -1.37 -13.92
CA GLY A 8 11.69 -0.14 -13.31
C GLY A 8 11.97 -0.29 -11.84
N ILE A 9 12.81 0.59 -11.33
CA ILE A 9 13.14 0.74 -9.92
C ILE A 9 13.08 2.21 -9.56
N THR A 10 12.55 2.52 -8.39
CA THR A 10 12.54 3.86 -7.82
C THR A 10 13.13 3.81 -6.43
N ILE A 11 14.02 4.73 -6.12
CA ILE A 11 14.61 4.89 -4.79
C ILE A 11 14.62 6.37 -4.47
N ASP A 12 14.08 6.71 -3.31
CA ASP A 12 14.12 8.07 -2.76
C ASP A 12 14.50 8.01 -1.28
N TYR A 13 15.39 8.88 -0.88
CA TYR A 13 15.86 8.98 0.50
C TYR A 13 15.95 10.44 0.91
N LEU A 14 15.25 10.76 2.00
CA LEU A 14 15.25 12.08 2.61
C LEU A 14 15.74 11.95 4.05
N ASN A 15 16.70 12.79 4.42
CA ASN A 15 17.14 12.98 5.80
C ASN A 15 17.10 14.46 6.15
N SER A 16 16.37 14.79 7.22
CA SER A 16 16.26 16.14 7.77
C SER A 16 16.70 16.13 9.22
N TYR A 17 17.71 16.90 9.56
CA TYR A 17 18.24 16.95 10.92
C TYR A 17 17.40 17.83 11.87
N GLY A 18 16.52 18.67 11.32
CA GLY A 18 15.82 19.65 12.12
C GLY A 18 16.72 20.81 12.60
N ARG A 19 16.17 21.68 13.41
CA ARG A 19 16.88 22.84 13.98
C ARG A 19 17.21 22.65 15.45
N PHE A 20 16.37 21.91 16.16
CA PHE A 20 16.50 21.67 17.61
C PHE A 20 16.89 20.21 17.87
N ALA A 21 17.35 19.93 19.09
CA ALA A 21 17.61 18.57 19.52
C ALA A 21 16.41 17.65 19.31
N ASN A 22 16.63 16.40 18.97
CA ASN A 22 15.62 15.36 18.77
C ASN A 22 14.49 15.76 17.79
N GLN A 23 14.88 16.32 16.63
CA GLN A 23 13.96 16.77 15.57
C GLN A 23 14.31 16.16 14.21
N GLU A 24 15.10 15.10 14.20
CA GLU A 24 15.52 14.42 12.97
C GLU A 24 14.36 13.66 12.35
N GLY A 25 14.24 13.73 11.02
CA GLY A 25 13.31 12.95 10.22
C GLY A 25 14.02 12.21 9.10
N LYS A 26 13.74 10.92 8.95
CA LYS A 26 14.30 10.07 7.89
C LYS A 26 13.19 9.38 7.13
N THR A 27 13.24 9.45 5.82
CA THR A 27 12.31 8.77 4.93
C THR A 27 13.09 7.98 3.90
N PHE A 28 12.72 6.74 3.71
CA PHE A 28 13.18 5.90 2.61
C PHE A 28 11.98 5.36 1.86
N LEU A 29 11.97 5.56 0.55
CA LEU A 29 10.96 5.05 -0.37
C LEU A 29 11.68 4.24 -1.44
N GLY A 30 11.35 2.96 -1.53
CA GLY A 30 11.88 2.07 -2.53
C GLY A 30 10.77 1.32 -3.25
N SER A 31 10.85 1.21 -4.57
CA SER A 31 9.95 0.35 -5.32
C SER A 31 10.62 -0.30 -6.52
N VAL A 32 10.17 -1.51 -6.82
CA VAL A 32 10.50 -2.25 -8.03
C VAL A 32 9.18 -2.60 -8.70
N PHE A 33 9.10 -2.39 -9.99
CA PHE A 33 7.92 -2.74 -10.75
C PHE A 33 8.29 -3.34 -12.09
N GLY A 34 7.40 -4.18 -12.59
CA GLY A 34 7.58 -4.82 -13.88
C GLY A 34 6.26 -5.11 -14.55
N SER A 35 6.29 -5.15 -15.87
CA SER A 35 5.15 -5.58 -16.67
C SER A 35 5.59 -6.38 -17.88
N TYR A 36 4.75 -7.33 -18.23
CA TYR A 36 4.85 -8.11 -19.47
C TYR A 36 3.50 -8.04 -20.18
N ASN A 37 3.51 -7.78 -21.47
CA ASN A 37 2.31 -7.68 -22.30
C ASN A 37 2.47 -8.54 -23.54
N GLY A 38 1.90 -9.74 -23.50
CA GLY A 38 1.86 -10.70 -24.60
C GLY A 38 0.52 -10.70 -25.31
N ASP A 39 0.38 -11.57 -26.31
CA ASP A 39 -0.83 -11.65 -27.12
C ASP A 39 -2.00 -12.31 -26.35
N HIS A 40 -1.70 -13.26 -25.47
CA HIS A 40 -2.69 -13.98 -24.66
C HIS A 40 -2.52 -13.76 -23.16
N TYR A 41 -1.33 -13.41 -22.71
CA TYR A 41 -1.00 -13.28 -21.30
C TYR A 41 -0.38 -11.93 -21.02
N SER A 42 -0.84 -11.30 -19.96
CA SER A 42 -0.26 -10.05 -19.45
C SER A 42 -0.05 -10.14 -17.95
N LEU A 43 1.02 -9.49 -17.50
CA LEU A 43 1.44 -9.45 -16.11
C LEU A 43 1.85 -8.03 -15.75
N GLN A 44 1.41 -7.57 -14.59
CA GLN A 44 1.87 -6.35 -13.93
C GLN A 44 2.21 -6.69 -12.49
N SER A 45 3.38 -6.30 -12.04
CA SER A 45 3.82 -6.53 -10.67
C SER A 45 4.55 -5.31 -10.12
N SER A 46 4.36 -5.06 -8.84
CA SER A 46 5.14 -4.08 -8.13
C SER A 46 5.36 -4.52 -6.69
N PHE A 47 6.49 -4.11 -6.15
CA PHE A 47 6.81 -4.23 -4.75
C PHE A 47 7.36 -2.90 -4.27
N SER A 48 6.85 -2.41 -3.16
CA SER A 48 7.32 -1.19 -2.53
C SER A 48 7.67 -1.41 -1.06
N TRP A 49 8.72 -0.73 -0.64
CA TRP A 49 9.18 -0.71 0.73
C TRP A 49 9.43 0.73 1.15
N ASN A 50 8.65 1.17 2.13
CA ASN A 50 8.68 2.54 2.61
C ASN A 50 8.91 2.54 4.11
N THR A 51 9.83 3.38 4.58
CA THR A 51 10.08 3.61 6.00
C THR A 51 10.12 5.09 6.28
N LEU A 52 9.53 5.48 7.40
CA LEU A 52 9.56 6.83 7.92
C LEU A 52 9.93 6.75 9.39
N SER A 53 10.92 7.52 9.81
CA SER A 53 11.26 7.74 11.21
C SER A 53 11.23 9.22 11.50
N ASN A 54 10.57 9.59 12.56
CA ASN A 54 10.48 10.97 13.01
C ASN A 54 10.80 11.04 14.49
N PHE A 55 11.80 11.84 14.83
CA PHE A 55 12.12 12.14 16.21
C PHE A 55 11.25 13.29 16.72
N GLU A 56 10.72 13.12 17.90
CA GLU A 56 9.75 14.04 18.50
C GLU A 56 10.33 14.63 19.78
N ASN A 57 10.43 15.96 19.82
CA ASN A 57 11.04 16.67 20.93
C ASN A 57 10.05 17.38 21.85
N GLY A 58 8.76 17.41 21.49
CA GLY A 58 7.72 18.08 22.28
C GLY A 58 7.88 19.59 22.46
N GLY A 59 8.83 20.21 21.75
CA GLY A 59 9.18 21.60 21.85
C GLY A 59 10.25 21.88 22.90
N LEU A 60 10.61 23.15 23.07
CA LEU A 60 11.59 23.60 24.06
C LEU A 60 11.03 23.49 25.48
N GLN A 61 11.89 23.14 26.43
CA GLN A 61 11.54 23.18 27.87
C GLN A 61 11.23 24.59 28.34
N ASN A 62 12.05 25.53 27.91
CA ASN A 62 11.89 26.96 28.29
C ASN A 62 12.02 27.83 27.05
N ILE A 63 11.00 28.63 26.79
CA ILE A 63 10.98 29.59 25.66
C ILE A 63 12.04 30.69 25.84
N ALA A 64 12.43 31.00 27.09
CA ALA A 64 13.47 31.98 27.35
C ALA A 64 14.84 31.58 26.81
N ASP A 65 15.08 30.29 26.57
CA ASP A 65 16.33 29.78 25.97
C ASP A 65 16.54 30.31 24.55
N LEU A 66 15.48 30.70 23.85
CA LEU A 66 15.57 31.33 22.52
C LEU A 66 16.26 32.70 22.53
N GLN A 67 16.27 33.39 23.71
CA GLN A 67 16.93 34.68 23.90
C GLN A 67 18.34 34.53 24.45
N GLY A 68 18.77 33.31 24.74
CA GLY A 68 20.07 33.02 25.35
C GLY A 68 21.19 32.81 24.33
N VAL A 69 22.34 32.40 24.85
CA VAL A 69 23.58 32.17 24.11
C VAL A 69 23.66 30.73 23.57
N LEU A 70 22.70 29.85 23.90
CA LEU A 70 22.70 28.45 23.49
C LEU A 70 22.40 28.32 22.01
N LYS A 71 23.11 27.41 21.35
CA LYS A 71 22.77 27.02 19.99
C LYS A 71 21.44 26.25 19.99
N PRO A 72 20.64 26.34 18.92
CA PRO A 72 19.35 25.64 18.85
C PRO A 72 19.45 24.14 19.12
N GLU A 73 20.52 23.50 18.67
CA GLU A 73 20.81 22.07 18.85
C GLU A 73 21.10 21.66 20.30
N ASP A 74 21.59 22.62 21.11
CA ASP A 74 21.93 22.41 22.53
C ASP A 74 20.78 22.80 23.49
N MET A 75 19.69 23.37 22.98
CA MET A 75 18.56 23.78 23.78
C MET A 75 17.81 22.56 24.35
N PRO A 76 17.46 22.57 25.66
CA PRO A 76 16.71 21.47 26.27
C PRO A 76 15.32 21.33 25.65
N VAL A 77 14.95 20.10 25.31
CA VAL A 77 13.64 19.76 24.73
C VAL A 77 12.79 18.98 25.74
N ARG A 78 11.48 19.02 25.57
CA ARG A 78 10.52 18.47 26.53
C ARG A 78 10.46 16.96 26.53
N MET A 79 10.74 16.32 25.37
CA MET A 79 10.66 14.85 25.24
C MET A 79 11.72 14.34 24.28
N GLN A 80 11.97 13.03 24.35
CA GLN A 80 12.88 12.31 23.47
C GLN A 80 12.15 11.08 22.91
N GLY A 81 11.14 11.35 22.12
CA GLY A 81 10.34 10.34 21.44
C GLY A 81 10.82 10.05 20.03
N MET A 82 10.42 8.92 19.52
CA MET A 82 10.61 8.52 18.13
C MET A 82 9.37 7.77 17.63
N SER A 83 8.76 8.28 16.57
CA SER A 83 7.77 7.55 15.78
C SER A 83 8.43 6.92 14.59
N ALA A 84 8.17 5.62 14.35
CA ALA A 84 8.61 4.91 13.17
C ALA A 84 7.40 4.28 12.47
N PHE A 85 7.39 4.37 11.15
CA PHE A 85 6.39 3.76 10.29
C PHE A 85 7.08 2.94 9.21
N ARG A 86 6.58 1.75 8.95
CA ARG A 86 7.02 0.90 7.85
C ARG A 86 5.81 0.45 7.05
N TYR A 87 5.92 0.50 5.74
CA TYR A 87 4.90 0.03 4.83
C TYR A 87 5.55 -0.80 3.73
N LEU A 88 5.12 -2.05 3.62
CA LEU A 88 5.47 -2.95 2.54
C LEU A 88 4.22 -3.21 1.72
N ALA A 89 4.32 -3.11 0.42
CA ALA A 89 3.21 -3.42 -0.47
C ALA A 89 3.69 -4.27 -1.64
N GLY A 90 3.01 -5.37 -1.87
CA GLY A 90 3.17 -6.23 -3.03
C GLY A 90 1.90 -6.25 -3.85
N TYR A 91 2.03 -6.09 -5.14
CA TYR A 91 0.94 -6.13 -6.10
C TYR A 91 1.30 -7.03 -7.27
N LEU A 92 0.38 -7.91 -7.62
CA LEU A 92 0.45 -8.76 -8.79
C LEU A 92 -0.91 -8.75 -9.48
N ASN A 93 -0.94 -8.36 -10.73
CA ASN A 93 -2.12 -8.44 -11.59
C ASN A 93 -1.73 -9.17 -12.84
N HIS A 94 -2.29 -10.33 -13.06
CA HIS A 94 -2.08 -11.07 -14.29
C HIS A 94 -3.38 -11.58 -14.86
N TYR A 95 -3.42 -11.68 -16.16
CA TYR A 95 -4.57 -12.19 -16.85
C TYR A 95 -4.17 -12.99 -18.08
N TYR A 96 -5.01 -13.95 -18.38
CA TYR A 96 -4.94 -14.77 -19.57
C TYR A 96 -6.21 -14.61 -20.38
N SER A 97 -6.06 -14.29 -21.67
CA SER A 97 -7.18 -14.09 -22.60
C SER A 97 -7.24 -15.22 -23.61
N ILE A 98 -8.41 -15.85 -23.71
CA ILE A 98 -8.75 -16.71 -24.81
C ILE A 98 -9.14 -15.80 -25.97
N CYS A 99 -8.38 -15.86 -27.06
CA CYS A 99 -8.54 -14.97 -28.21
C CYS A 99 -8.94 -15.76 -29.46
N VAL A 100 -9.61 -15.09 -30.36
CA VAL A 100 -9.81 -15.53 -31.74
C VAL A 100 -8.97 -14.69 -32.68
N GLU A 101 -8.46 -15.31 -33.72
CA GLU A 101 -7.70 -14.61 -34.74
C GLU A 101 -8.67 -13.87 -35.68
N ARG A 102 -8.38 -12.60 -35.92
CA ARG A 102 -9.11 -11.76 -36.87
C ARG A 102 -8.14 -11.11 -37.83
N GLU A 103 -8.40 -11.25 -39.11
CA GLU A 103 -7.63 -10.55 -40.14
C GLU A 103 -8.04 -9.07 -40.19
N ARG A 104 -7.05 -8.19 -40.03
CA ARG A 104 -7.23 -6.75 -40.19
C ARG A 104 -6.40 -6.26 -41.36
N LYS A 105 -7.06 -5.61 -42.33
CA LYS A 105 -6.37 -4.92 -43.39
C LYS A 105 -5.76 -3.63 -42.85
N VAL A 106 -4.45 -3.49 -42.98
CA VAL A 106 -3.70 -2.31 -42.54
C VAL A 106 -3.05 -1.69 -43.74
N ASN A 107 -3.38 -0.43 -44.05
CA ASN A 107 -2.75 0.32 -45.10
C ASN A 107 -1.52 1.03 -44.52
N TYR A 108 -0.36 0.79 -45.10
CA TYR A 108 0.86 1.50 -44.74
C TYR A 108 1.43 2.20 -46.00
N ARG A 109 2.24 3.22 -45.73
CA ARG A 109 2.95 3.92 -46.82
C ARG A 109 4.40 3.44 -46.85
N GLU A 110 4.86 3.06 -48.01
CA GLU A 110 6.24 2.71 -48.27
C GLU A 110 6.78 3.55 -49.44
N ARG A 111 8.07 3.81 -49.45
CA ARG A 111 8.70 4.51 -50.61
C ARG A 111 9.07 3.48 -51.65
N ASP A 112 8.75 3.76 -52.88
CA ASP A 112 9.23 2.98 -54.04
C ASP A 112 10.71 3.30 -54.34
N GLU A 113 11.29 2.60 -55.30
CA GLU A 113 12.69 2.78 -55.72
C GLU A 113 12.95 4.18 -56.26
N GLU A 114 11.92 4.89 -56.70
CA GLU A 114 11.98 6.26 -57.25
C GLU A 114 11.77 7.31 -56.13
N GLY A 115 11.52 6.89 -54.88
CA GLY A 115 11.34 7.77 -53.73
C GLY A 115 9.91 8.30 -53.52
N ASN A 116 8.93 7.87 -54.33
CA ASN A 116 7.54 8.23 -54.19
C ASN A 116 6.83 7.41 -53.15
N TRP A 117 5.83 8.00 -52.44
CA TRP A 117 5.03 7.29 -51.45
C TRP A 117 3.94 6.48 -52.12
N ILE A 118 4.03 5.13 -51.99
CA ILE A 118 2.98 4.22 -52.43
C ILE A 118 2.24 3.65 -51.20
N LYS A 119 0.92 3.45 -51.37
CA LYS A 119 0.10 2.76 -50.39
C LYS A 119 0.19 1.27 -50.64
N LYS A 120 0.57 0.54 -49.62
CA LYS A 120 0.53 -0.93 -49.64
C LYS A 120 -0.46 -1.44 -48.59
N ASP A 121 -1.22 -2.46 -48.96
CA ASP A 121 -2.11 -3.16 -48.05
C ASP A 121 -1.38 -4.38 -47.49
N SER A 122 -1.50 -4.59 -46.19
CA SER A 122 -1.01 -5.78 -45.52
C SER A 122 -2.14 -6.38 -44.70
N ILE A 123 -2.16 -7.68 -44.58
CA ILE A 123 -3.06 -8.38 -43.65
C ILE A 123 -2.28 -8.59 -42.36
N LYS A 124 -2.79 -8.03 -41.26
CA LYS A 124 -2.28 -8.26 -39.93
C LYS A 124 -3.26 -9.15 -39.17
N ILE A 125 -2.76 -10.24 -38.60
CA ILE A 125 -3.53 -11.07 -37.67
C ILE A 125 -3.58 -10.31 -36.33
N GLU A 126 -4.79 -10.07 -35.86
CA GLU A 126 -5.09 -9.46 -34.57
C GLU A 126 -5.77 -10.49 -33.68
N TYR A 127 -5.26 -10.67 -32.45
CA TYR A 127 -5.84 -11.53 -31.45
C TYR A 127 -6.92 -10.77 -30.69
N VAL A 128 -8.18 -11.10 -30.94
CA VAL A 128 -9.33 -10.45 -30.30
C VAL A 128 -9.75 -11.29 -29.09
N PRO A 129 -9.72 -10.74 -27.87
CA PRO A 129 -10.09 -11.46 -26.68
C PRO A 129 -11.59 -11.76 -26.65
N VAL A 130 -11.93 -13.00 -26.31
CA VAL A 130 -13.30 -13.50 -26.10
C VAL A 130 -13.61 -13.52 -24.62
N THR A 131 -12.73 -14.17 -23.86
CA THR A 131 -12.86 -14.33 -22.41
C THR A 131 -11.50 -14.12 -21.77
N THR A 132 -11.50 -13.29 -20.74
CA THR A 132 -10.30 -12.97 -19.95
C THR A 132 -10.46 -13.49 -18.53
N PHE A 133 -9.52 -14.30 -18.07
CA PHE A 133 -9.37 -14.74 -16.70
C PHE A 133 -8.32 -13.85 -16.04
N ARG A 134 -8.70 -13.14 -15.00
CA ARG A 134 -7.83 -12.21 -14.27
C ARG A 134 -7.68 -12.65 -12.82
N HIS A 135 -6.45 -12.61 -12.34
CA HIS A 135 -6.15 -12.74 -10.93
C HIS A 135 -5.36 -11.52 -10.46
N ILE A 136 -5.83 -10.91 -9.38
CA ILE A 136 -5.13 -9.81 -8.70
C ILE A 136 -4.80 -10.30 -7.29
N PHE A 137 -3.53 -10.21 -6.94
CA PHE A 137 -3.03 -10.48 -5.61
C PHE A 137 -2.41 -9.21 -5.04
N GLU A 138 -2.83 -8.84 -3.84
CA GLU A 138 -2.32 -7.69 -3.12
C GLU A 138 -1.93 -8.12 -1.70
N VAL A 139 -0.76 -7.68 -1.26
CA VAL A 139 -0.31 -7.84 0.11
C VAL A 139 0.21 -6.51 0.63
N ASN A 140 -0.29 -6.08 1.77
CA ASN A 140 0.11 -4.84 2.41
C ASN A 140 0.44 -5.14 3.87
N ASP A 141 1.65 -4.79 4.30
CA ASP A 141 2.09 -4.87 5.69
C ASP A 141 2.47 -3.47 6.18
N ALA A 142 1.64 -2.92 7.03
CA ALA A 142 1.83 -1.63 7.66
C ALA A 142 2.16 -1.81 9.14
N SER A 143 3.19 -1.15 9.63
CA SER A 143 3.52 -1.15 11.05
C SER A 143 3.92 0.24 11.53
N LYS A 144 3.44 0.59 12.72
CA LYS A 144 3.78 1.82 13.43
C LYS A 144 4.38 1.45 14.76
N ARG A 145 5.42 2.16 15.17
CA ARG A 145 6.04 2.03 16.47
C ARG A 145 6.30 3.40 17.05
N TYR A 146 6.00 3.56 18.34
CA TYR A 146 6.35 4.74 19.11
C TYR A 146 7.24 4.34 20.28
N ILE A 147 8.36 5.02 20.42
CA ILE A 147 9.33 4.77 21.50
C ILE A 147 9.60 6.10 22.17
N GLU A 148 9.53 6.11 23.48
CA GLU A 148 9.96 7.21 24.34
C GLU A 148 10.75 6.65 25.51
N LYS A 149 11.96 7.17 25.75
CA LYS A 149 12.85 6.68 26.79
C LYS A 149 12.52 7.23 28.17
N SER A 150 11.84 8.37 28.22
CA SER A 150 11.41 8.99 29.47
C SER A 150 10.02 9.57 29.27
N ALA A 151 9.04 9.10 30.03
CA ALA A 151 7.69 9.59 29.94
C ALA A 151 7.59 11.03 30.42
N THR A 152 7.04 11.92 29.57
CA THR A 152 6.89 13.33 29.87
C THR A 152 5.43 13.64 30.19
N GLN A 153 5.00 13.29 31.40
CA GLN A 153 3.62 13.46 31.87
C GLN A 153 3.10 14.91 31.82
N SER A 154 4.00 15.87 31.76
CA SER A 154 3.62 17.30 31.63
C SER A 154 3.05 17.66 30.27
N ILE A 155 3.40 16.88 29.23
CA ILE A 155 2.88 17.07 27.86
C ILE A 155 1.64 16.23 27.62
N LEU A 156 1.69 14.98 28.06
CA LEU A 156 0.65 13.96 27.82
C LEU A 156 0.24 13.33 29.16
N PRO A 157 -0.49 14.06 30.02
CA PRO A 157 -0.84 13.56 31.35
C PRO A 157 -1.79 12.36 31.25
N ASN A 158 -1.57 11.37 32.12
CA ASN A 158 -2.45 10.21 32.32
C ASN A 158 -2.63 9.24 31.13
N ILE A 159 -1.78 9.31 30.12
CA ILE A 159 -1.83 8.36 29.00
C ILE A 159 -0.71 7.34 29.02
N TYR A 160 0.31 7.55 29.86
CA TYR A 160 1.41 6.62 29.97
C TYR A 160 1.05 5.46 30.86
N ARG A 161 1.29 4.28 30.36
CA ARG A 161 1.17 3.03 31.07
C ARG A 161 2.34 2.77 31.98
N ASN A 162 3.53 3.02 31.46
CA ASN A 162 4.77 3.02 32.20
C ASN A 162 5.21 4.46 32.43
N PRO A 163 5.42 4.91 33.68
CA PRO A 163 5.82 6.28 33.97
C PRO A 163 7.23 6.60 33.52
N THR A 164 8.03 5.61 33.15
CA THR A 164 9.47 5.79 32.84
C THR A 164 9.78 5.66 31.36
N ALA A 165 9.04 4.87 30.60
CA ALA A 165 9.30 4.66 29.17
C ALA A 165 8.06 4.14 28.44
N THR A 166 8.00 4.38 27.15
CA THR A 166 6.98 3.88 26.24
C THR A 166 7.61 3.16 25.08
N ASN A 167 7.01 2.02 24.67
CA ASN A 167 7.39 1.30 23.47
C ASN A 167 6.14 0.60 22.92
N ASP A 168 5.37 1.35 22.17
CA ASP A 168 4.10 0.90 21.61
C ASP A 168 4.27 0.54 20.14
N SER A 169 3.57 -0.51 19.72
CA SER A 169 3.55 -0.89 18.31
C SER A 169 2.16 -1.34 17.85
N ALA A 170 1.88 -1.09 16.61
CA ALA A 170 0.69 -1.59 15.94
C ALA A 170 1.07 -2.03 14.53
N SER A 171 0.51 -3.13 14.07
CA SER A 171 0.69 -3.58 12.69
C SER A 171 -0.61 -4.10 12.09
N CYS A 172 -0.71 -3.97 10.78
CA CYS A 172 -1.82 -4.48 9.99
C CYS A 172 -1.25 -5.16 8.74
N LEU A 173 -1.48 -6.44 8.62
CA LEU A 173 -1.22 -7.21 7.41
C LEU A 173 -2.55 -7.42 6.68
N THR A 174 -2.63 -6.98 5.44
CA THR A 174 -3.79 -7.21 4.56
C THR A 174 -3.36 -8.06 3.39
N ILE A 175 -4.08 -9.15 3.15
CA ILE A 175 -3.91 -10.02 1.98
C ILE A 175 -5.23 -10.01 1.22
N LYS A 176 -5.19 -9.61 -0.04
CA LYS A 176 -6.36 -9.55 -0.91
C LYS A 176 -6.15 -10.37 -2.16
N ASN A 177 -7.11 -11.22 -2.48
CA ASN A 177 -7.17 -12.01 -3.69
C ASN A 177 -8.44 -11.70 -4.45
N THR A 178 -8.31 -11.38 -5.73
CA THR A 178 -9.46 -11.15 -6.61
C THR A 178 -9.31 -12.05 -7.84
N LEU A 179 -10.33 -12.84 -8.09
CA LEU A 179 -10.48 -13.62 -9.31
C LEU A 179 -11.64 -13.05 -10.10
N ALA A 180 -11.44 -12.79 -11.37
CA ALA A 180 -12.46 -12.26 -12.26
C ALA A 180 -12.45 -13.00 -13.60
N VAL A 181 -13.64 -13.17 -14.14
CA VAL A 181 -13.87 -13.68 -15.50
C VAL A 181 -14.64 -12.60 -16.24
N THR A 182 -14.08 -12.14 -17.33
CA THR A 182 -14.68 -11.13 -18.21
C THR A 182 -14.99 -11.73 -19.55
N PHE A 183 -16.22 -11.55 -20.02
CA PHE A 183 -16.59 -11.76 -21.39
C PHE A 183 -16.40 -10.44 -22.15
N GLU A 184 -15.52 -10.44 -23.13
CA GLU A 184 -15.07 -9.21 -23.77
C GLU A 184 -16.04 -8.77 -24.86
N GLU A 185 -16.31 -7.49 -24.89
CA GLU A 185 -17.20 -6.86 -25.88
C GLU A 185 -16.65 -6.93 -27.29
N GLU A 186 -15.34 -6.82 -27.48
CA GLU A 186 -14.69 -6.75 -28.78
C GLU A 186 -14.91 -7.99 -29.65
N PHE A 187 -15.18 -9.13 -29.03
CA PHE A 187 -15.50 -10.36 -29.72
C PHE A 187 -16.88 -10.28 -30.40
N ASN A 188 -17.86 -9.67 -29.74
CA ASN A 188 -19.23 -9.67 -30.21
C ASN A 188 -19.62 -8.35 -30.85
N THR A 189 -19.35 -8.24 -32.14
CA THR A 189 -19.64 -7.04 -32.95
C THR A 189 -21.13 -6.76 -33.17
N LEU A 190 -22.00 -7.76 -32.95
CA LEU A 190 -23.45 -7.63 -33.13
C LEU A 190 -24.15 -7.09 -31.87
N LEU A 191 -23.78 -7.66 -30.72
CA LEU A 191 -24.45 -7.32 -29.46
C LEU A 191 -23.79 -6.18 -28.72
N HIS A 192 -22.50 -5.91 -28.99
CA HIS A 192 -21.72 -4.85 -28.36
C HIS A 192 -21.90 -4.81 -26.84
N PHE A 193 -21.79 -5.95 -26.19
CA PHE A 193 -21.87 -6.01 -24.74
C PHE A 193 -20.76 -6.86 -24.15
N GLY A 194 -20.29 -6.46 -22.98
CA GLY A 194 -19.38 -7.23 -22.16
C GLY A 194 -19.98 -7.50 -20.78
N ALA A 195 -19.55 -8.57 -20.15
CA ALA A 195 -19.95 -8.95 -18.81
C ALA A 195 -18.75 -9.39 -17.98
N MET A 196 -18.74 -9.04 -16.71
CA MET A 196 -17.69 -9.46 -15.77
C MET A 196 -18.32 -9.98 -14.50
N VAL A 197 -17.77 -11.10 -14.00
CA VAL A 197 -18.08 -11.63 -12.67
C VAL A 197 -16.76 -11.76 -11.91
N TYR A 198 -16.75 -11.39 -10.65
CA TYR A 198 -15.57 -11.52 -9.81
C TYR A 198 -15.92 -12.01 -8.40
N VAL A 199 -14.93 -12.63 -7.76
CA VAL A 199 -14.90 -12.91 -6.34
C VAL A 199 -13.64 -12.31 -5.76
N MET A 200 -13.77 -11.59 -4.65
CA MET A 200 -12.66 -11.00 -3.91
C MET A 200 -12.70 -11.50 -2.47
N ASN A 201 -11.56 -11.96 -1.99
CA ASN A 201 -11.36 -12.31 -0.60
C ASN A 201 -10.30 -11.38 0.00
N GLU A 202 -10.60 -10.82 1.16
CA GLU A 202 -9.71 -9.96 1.92
C GLU A 202 -9.54 -10.51 3.32
N CYS A 203 -8.29 -10.82 3.69
CA CYS A 203 -7.89 -11.25 5.02
C CYS A 203 -7.00 -10.19 5.65
N GLN A 204 -7.35 -9.75 6.85
CA GLN A 204 -6.59 -8.77 7.62
C GLN A 204 -6.17 -9.34 8.95
N ARG A 205 -4.92 -9.06 9.33
CA ARG A 205 -4.38 -9.37 10.65
C ARG A 205 -3.95 -8.07 11.31
N HIS A 206 -4.62 -7.73 12.39
CA HIS A 206 -4.25 -6.60 13.24
C HIS A 206 -3.50 -7.11 14.47
N THR A 207 -2.36 -6.52 14.76
CA THR A 207 -1.58 -6.81 15.95
C THR A 207 -1.25 -5.52 16.66
N SER A 208 -1.46 -5.48 17.96
CA SER A 208 -1.08 -4.35 18.81
C SER A 208 -0.28 -4.81 20.01
N ALA A 209 0.69 -4.02 20.41
CA ALA A 209 1.46 -4.20 21.63
C ALA A 209 1.71 -2.83 22.24
N VAL A 210 1.31 -2.67 23.49
CA VAL A 210 1.37 -1.40 24.22
C VAL A 210 2.21 -1.59 25.49
N GLY A 211 3.22 -0.73 25.68
CA GLY A 211 4.02 -0.71 26.88
C GLY A 211 4.89 -1.94 27.06
N GLN A 212 5.81 -2.18 26.16
CA GLN A 212 6.74 -3.33 26.24
C GLN A 212 7.67 -3.24 27.42
N THR A 213 7.19 -3.57 28.59
CA THR A 213 8.02 -3.85 29.75
C THR A 213 7.74 -5.26 30.22
N GLU A 214 8.74 -5.90 30.80
CA GLU A 214 8.68 -7.27 31.31
C GLU A 214 7.54 -7.52 32.31
N ASN A 215 6.91 -6.46 32.81
CA ASN A 215 5.83 -6.49 33.81
C ASN A 215 4.42 -6.31 33.26
N ILE A 216 4.22 -6.61 32.01
CA ILE A 216 2.90 -6.50 31.37
C ILE A 216 1.86 -7.43 31.98
N ILE A 217 2.32 -8.46 32.67
CA ILE A 217 1.48 -9.42 33.38
C ILE A 217 0.69 -8.78 34.56
N ASN A 218 1.12 -7.61 35.04
CA ASN A 218 0.48 -6.91 36.16
C ASN A 218 -0.40 -5.73 35.72
N LEU A 219 -1.22 -5.93 34.70
CA LEU A 219 -2.19 -4.96 34.25
C LEU A 219 -3.55 -5.02 34.93
N GLU A 220 -3.61 -5.69 36.08
CA GLU A 220 -4.86 -5.81 36.85
C GLU A 220 -5.58 -4.47 37.12
N PRO A 221 -4.91 -3.35 37.39
CA PRO A 221 -5.63 -2.08 37.58
C PRO A 221 -6.36 -1.57 36.34
N PHE A 222 -5.91 -1.98 35.16
CA PHE A 222 -6.51 -1.60 33.88
C PHE A 222 -7.32 -2.76 33.26
N GLY A 223 -7.14 -3.98 33.77
CA GLY A 223 -7.75 -5.17 33.21
C GLY A 223 -9.26 -5.06 33.14
N ASN A 224 -9.89 -4.65 34.22
CA ASN A 224 -11.35 -4.59 34.28
C ASN A 224 -11.91 -3.46 33.39
N SER A 225 -11.38 -2.25 33.47
CA SER A 225 -11.82 -1.15 32.63
C SER A 225 -11.55 -1.39 31.14
N TYR A 226 -10.45 -2.05 30.85
CA TYR A 226 -10.08 -2.34 29.49
C TYR A 226 -10.92 -3.50 28.92
N ASN A 227 -11.17 -4.54 29.69
CA ASN A 227 -12.06 -5.63 29.31
C ASN A 227 -13.50 -5.15 29.13
N ASP A 228 -13.98 -4.21 29.92
CA ASP A 228 -15.29 -3.60 29.76
C ASP A 228 -15.41 -2.82 28.45
N VAL A 229 -14.34 -2.15 28.03
CA VAL A 229 -14.30 -1.43 26.76
C VAL A 229 -14.24 -2.41 25.57
N ILE A 230 -13.54 -3.53 25.72
CA ILE A 230 -13.33 -4.51 24.66
C ILE A 230 -14.48 -5.50 24.54
N SER A 231 -15.16 -5.82 25.63
CA SER A 231 -16.37 -6.66 25.59
C SER A 231 -17.54 -6.00 24.88
N ASN A 232 -17.42 -4.74 24.52
CA ASN A 232 -18.37 -4.06 23.67
C ASN A 232 -18.25 -4.59 22.23
N PRO A 233 -19.29 -5.23 21.66
CA PRO A 233 -19.24 -5.84 20.33
C PRO A 233 -18.96 -4.86 19.17
N LEU A 234 -18.99 -3.55 19.43
CA LEU A 234 -18.61 -2.52 18.48
C LEU A 234 -17.10 -2.20 18.49
N HIS A 235 -16.36 -2.68 19.46
CA HIS A 235 -14.92 -2.51 19.51
C HIS A 235 -14.22 -3.71 18.88
N LEU A 236 -13.69 -3.50 17.69
CA LEU A 236 -12.84 -4.45 16.96
C LEU A 236 -11.42 -4.61 17.58
N MET A 237 -11.24 -4.17 18.81
CA MET A 237 -9.97 -4.27 19.50
C MET A 237 -9.83 -5.61 20.22
N PRO A 238 -8.62 -6.18 20.30
CA PRO A 238 -8.39 -7.46 20.98
C PRO A 238 -8.64 -7.34 22.48
N ASP A 239 -9.14 -8.42 23.10
CA ASP A 239 -9.44 -8.53 24.53
C ASP A 239 -8.21 -8.35 25.44
N THR A 240 -7.04 -8.23 24.87
CA THR A 240 -5.80 -7.95 25.58
C THR A 240 -5.13 -6.75 24.95
N LEU A 241 -4.37 -6.01 25.73
CA LEU A 241 -3.52 -4.92 25.25
C LEU A 241 -2.45 -5.37 24.27
N TYR A 242 -2.29 -6.68 24.15
CA TYR A 242 -1.68 -7.38 23.05
C TYR A 242 -2.72 -8.28 22.46
N GLY A 243 -2.78 -8.25 21.18
CA GLY A 243 -3.64 -9.19 20.54
C GLY A 243 -3.40 -9.20 19.06
N THR A 244 -3.75 -10.31 18.50
CA THR A 244 -3.83 -10.47 17.06
C THR A 244 -5.25 -10.81 16.73
N VAL A 245 -5.88 -9.94 15.95
CA VAL A 245 -7.22 -10.17 15.42
C VAL A 245 -7.13 -10.45 13.93
N TRP A 246 -7.81 -11.49 13.51
CA TRP A 246 -7.97 -11.83 12.11
C TRP A 246 -9.39 -11.52 11.66
N THR A 247 -9.52 -10.85 10.54
CA THR A 247 -10.80 -10.65 9.84
C THR A 247 -10.69 -11.21 8.44
N ASN A 248 -11.75 -11.85 7.96
CA ASN A 248 -11.81 -12.40 6.62
C ASN A 248 -13.16 -12.04 5.99
N ASN A 249 -13.10 -11.33 4.88
CA ASN A 249 -14.26 -10.86 4.15
C ASN A 249 -14.21 -11.38 2.71
N THR A 250 -15.35 -11.87 2.22
CA THR A 250 -15.49 -12.31 0.83
C THR A 250 -16.59 -11.51 0.15
N TYR A 251 -16.24 -10.94 -0.99
CA TYR A 251 -17.13 -10.14 -1.81
C TYR A 251 -17.34 -10.81 -3.15
N ILE A 252 -18.58 -10.87 -3.62
CA ILE A 252 -18.93 -11.37 -4.94
C ILE A 252 -19.66 -10.27 -5.68
N GLY A 253 -19.22 -9.99 -6.90
CA GLY A 253 -19.81 -8.94 -7.70
C GLY A 253 -19.79 -9.26 -9.19
N GLY A 254 -20.57 -8.50 -9.94
CA GLY A 254 -20.61 -8.59 -11.38
C GLY A 254 -20.98 -7.25 -11.99
N ALA A 255 -20.56 -7.06 -13.23
CA ALA A 255 -20.90 -5.91 -14.04
C ALA A 255 -21.28 -6.34 -15.44
N LEU A 256 -22.27 -5.68 -16.00
CA LEU A 256 -22.67 -5.79 -17.39
C LEU A 256 -22.62 -4.39 -18.00
N TYR A 257 -21.96 -4.26 -19.13
CA TYR A 257 -21.94 -3.01 -19.88
C TYR A 257 -22.20 -3.24 -21.37
N LYS A 258 -22.72 -2.24 -22.01
CA LYS A 258 -22.92 -2.22 -23.45
C LYS A 258 -22.13 -1.06 -24.02
N HIS A 259 -21.27 -1.35 -24.96
CA HIS A 259 -20.53 -0.34 -25.68
C HIS A 259 -21.41 0.34 -26.73
N ARG A 260 -21.33 1.65 -26.81
CA ARG A 260 -21.87 2.38 -27.96
C ARG A 260 -20.76 2.52 -28.99
N GLY A 261 -20.90 1.82 -30.09
CA GLY A 261 -20.00 2.04 -31.24
C GLY A 261 -19.93 3.52 -31.62
N LYS A 262 -18.78 3.97 -31.97
CA LYS A 262 -18.62 5.30 -32.61
C LYS A 262 -19.42 5.25 -33.93
N HIS A 263 -20.42 6.11 -34.05
CA HIS A 263 -21.08 6.43 -35.30
C HIS A 263 -20.13 7.20 -36.21
#